data_b170b2d76b696362eca5b5dccbe3e4cb
#
_entry.id   b170b2d76b696362eca5b5dccbe3e4cb
#
_cell.length_a   1.000
_cell.length_b   1.000
_cell.length_c   1.000
_cell.angle_alpha   90.00
_cell.angle_beta   90.00
_cell.angle_gamma   90.00
#
_symmetry.space_group_name_H-M   'P 1'
#
loop_
_entity.id
_entity.type
_entity.pdbx_description
1 polymer ?
#
loop_
_entity_poly.entity_id
_entity_poly.type
_entity_poly.pdbx_seq_one_letter_code
_entity_poly.pdbx_strand_id
1 'polypeptide(L)' 'VPMSIHDLPASNTKRWVVRRKAKVVAAVKGGLITLEEACRRYDLSIDEFLSWQRLLDEHGINGLRATGAKG' A
#
# COMPACT_ATOMS: atom_id res chain seq x y z
N VAL A 1 -0.51 -11.33 13.38
CA VAL A 1 -1.50 -10.50 14.06
C VAL A 1 -2.38 -9.83 13.03
N PRO A 2 -3.68 -9.98 13.16
CA PRO A 2 -4.57 -9.38 12.16
C PRO A 2 -4.50 -7.87 12.18
N MET A 3 -4.46 -7.30 10.99
CA MET A 3 -4.49 -5.87 10.81
C MET A 3 -5.93 -5.40 10.91
N SER A 4 -6.15 -4.28 11.56
CA SER A 4 -7.48 -3.69 11.62
C SER A 4 -7.52 -2.43 10.76
N ILE A 5 -8.73 -1.95 10.54
CA ILE A 5 -8.92 -0.70 9.79
C ILE A 5 -8.16 0.45 10.44
N HIS A 6 -8.04 0.42 11.75
CA HIS A 6 -7.33 1.49 12.48
C HIS A 6 -5.84 1.51 12.20
N ASP A 7 -5.29 0.40 11.69
CA ASP A 7 -3.87 0.34 11.35
C ASP A 7 -3.58 0.95 9.99
N LEU A 8 -4.61 1.23 9.20
CA LEU A 8 -4.42 1.80 7.88
C LEU A 8 -4.03 3.27 7.96
N PRO A 9 -3.24 3.76 6.99
CA PRO A 9 -2.98 5.18 6.91
C PRO A 9 -4.26 5.98 6.73
N ALA A 10 -4.23 7.22 7.13
CA ALA A 10 -5.37 8.11 6.93
C ALA A 10 -5.63 8.32 5.45
N SER A 11 -6.90 8.53 5.09
CA SER A 11 -7.25 8.70 3.69
C SER A 11 -6.65 9.95 3.07
N ASN A 12 -6.27 10.92 3.90
CA ASN A 12 -5.63 12.15 3.41
C ASN A 12 -4.11 12.06 3.48
N THR A 13 -3.56 10.86 3.52
CA THR A 13 -2.12 10.68 3.54
C THR A 13 -1.50 11.27 2.29
N LYS A 14 -0.53 12.15 2.48
CA LYS A 14 0.17 12.78 1.38
C LYS A 14 1.59 12.27 1.23
N ARG A 15 2.16 11.84 2.34
CA ARG A 15 3.52 11.32 2.32
C ARG A 15 3.49 9.81 2.36
N TRP A 16 3.87 9.20 1.25
CA TRP A 16 3.86 7.75 1.13
C TRP A 16 5.24 7.18 1.44
N VAL A 17 5.39 6.71 2.67
CA VAL A 17 6.60 6.01 3.07
C VAL A 17 6.34 4.51 2.94
N VAL A 18 7.42 3.73 2.92
CA VAL A 18 7.34 2.31 2.62
C VAL A 18 6.42 1.56 3.59
N ARG A 19 6.42 1.94 4.85
CA ARG A 19 5.55 1.28 5.83
C ARG A 19 4.08 1.47 5.50
N ARG A 20 3.71 2.68 5.10
CA ARG A 20 2.33 2.98 4.78
C ARG A 20 1.89 2.25 3.53
N LYS A 21 2.76 2.20 2.52
CA LYS A 21 2.46 1.43 1.31
C LYS A 21 2.25 -0.04 1.64
N ALA A 22 3.12 -0.60 2.47
CA ALA A 22 3.02 -1.99 2.84
C ALA A 22 1.73 -2.29 3.59
N LYS A 23 1.30 -1.37 4.45
CA LYS A 23 0.06 -1.57 5.20
C LYS A 23 -1.15 -1.59 4.27
N VAL A 24 -1.19 -0.72 3.29
CA VAL A 24 -2.30 -0.71 2.34
C VAL A 24 -2.32 -1.99 1.52
N VAL A 25 -1.16 -2.42 1.03
CA VAL A 25 -1.09 -3.65 0.26
C VAL A 25 -1.52 -4.85 1.12
N ALA A 26 -1.05 -4.91 2.36
CA ALA A 26 -1.40 -6.00 3.26
C ALA A 26 -2.90 -6.03 3.55
N ALA A 27 -3.51 -4.87 3.70
CA ALA A 27 -4.94 -4.79 3.97
C ALA A 27 -5.76 -5.35 2.80
N VAL A 28 -5.34 -5.06 1.58
CA VAL A 28 -6.02 -5.58 0.41
C VAL A 28 -5.78 -7.08 0.28
N LYS A 29 -4.56 -7.54 0.46
CA LYS A 29 -4.24 -8.95 0.35
C LYS A 29 -4.94 -9.77 1.43
N GLY A 30 -5.11 -9.20 2.61
CA GLY A 30 -5.80 -9.88 3.69
C GLY A 30 -7.32 -9.81 3.63
N GLY A 31 -7.86 -9.09 2.67
CA GLY A 31 -9.30 -8.99 2.51
C GLY A 31 -9.94 -7.96 3.41
N LEU A 32 -9.16 -7.10 4.06
CA LEU A 32 -9.72 -6.07 4.92
C LEU A 32 -10.47 -5.01 4.11
N ILE A 33 -9.90 -4.63 2.99
CA ILE A 33 -10.55 -3.74 2.03
C ILE A 33 -10.30 -4.28 0.63
N THR A 34 -11.11 -3.83 -0.33
CA THR A 34 -10.91 -4.25 -1.71
C THR A 34 -9.88 -3.38 -2.39
N LEU A 35 -9.36 -3.86 -3.52
CA LEU A 35 -8.45 -3.08 -4.34
C LEU A 35 -9.08 -1.75 -4.75
N GLU A 36 -10.33 -1.82 -5.20
CA GLU A 36 -11.02 -0.62 -5.63
C GLU A 36 -11.19 0.38 -4.50
N GLU A 37 -11.50 -0.14 -3.32
CA GLU A 37 -11.67 0.71 -2.15
C GLU A 37 -10.36 1.37 -1.75
N ALA A 38 -9.26 0.63 -1.82
CA ALA A 38 -7.96 1.20 -1.50
C ALA A 38 -7.61 2.33 -2.46
N CYS A 39 -7.83 2.11 -3.74
CA CYS A 39 -7.52 3.12 -4.74
C CYS A 39 -8.37 4.36 -4.55
N ARG A 40 -9.64 4.18 -4.23
CA ARG A 40 -10.53 5.31 -4.01
C ARG A 40 -10.18 6.07 -2.75
N ARG A 41 -9.87 5.33 -1.69
CA ARG A 41 -9.59 5.93 -0.39
C ARG A 41 -8.34 6.78 -0.42
N TYR A 42 -7.33 6.36 -1.17
CA TYR A 42 -6.04 7.05 -1.18
C TYR A 42 -5.75 7.75 -2.48
N ASP A 43 -6.72 7.82 -3.36
CA ASP A 43 -6.58 8.49 -4.64
C ASP A 43 -5.41 7.92 -5.44
N LEU A 44 -5.37 6.61 -5.52
CA LEU A 44 -4.33 5.88 -6.25
C LEU A 44 -4.91 5.34 -7.54
N SER A 45 -4.07 5.25 -8.56
CA SER A 45 -4.45 4.50 -9.75
C SER A 45 -4.27 3.02 -9.46
N ILE A 46 -5.01 2.19 -10.18
CA ILE A 46 -4.87 0.76 -10.05
C ILE A 46 -3.45 0.33 -10.41
N ASP A 47 -2.89 0.92 -11.46
CA ASP A 47 -1.54 0.60 -11.89
C ASP A 47 -0.52 0.89 -10.79
N GLU A 48 -0.68 1.99 -10.12
CA GLU A 48 0.23 2.35 -9.04
C GLU A 48 0.14 1.35 -7.89
N PHE A 49 -1.07 0.99 -7.51
CA PHE A 49 -1.25 0.02 -6.43
C PHE A 49 -0.67 -1.34 -6.82
N LEU A 50 -0.94 -1.79 -8.03
CA LEU A 50 -0.43 -3.08 -8.49
C LEU A 50 1.10 -3.08 -8.54
N SER A 51 1.69 -1.95 -8.86
CA SER A 51 3.14 -1.80 -8.83
C SER A 51 3.68 -2.00 -7.42
N TRP A 52 3.03 -1.41 -6.42
CA TRP A 52 3.42 -1.59 -5.03
C TRP A 52 3.31 -3.06 -4.62
N GLN A 53 2.18 -3.69 -4.99
CA GLN A 53 1.94 -5.08 -4.62
C GLN A 53 2.98 -6.00 -5.24
N ARG A 54 3.28 -5.78 -6.50
CA ARG A 54 4.26 -6.60 -7.21
C ARG A 54 5.65 -6.46 -6.60
N LEU A 55 6.07 -5.23 -6.32
CA LEU A 55 7.37 -5.01 -5.73
C LEU A 55 7.47 -5.61 -4.33
N LEU A 56 6.39 -5.51 -3.57
CA LEU A 56 6.35 -6.10 -2.25
C LEU A 56 6.42 -7.63 -2.33
N ASP A 57 5.71 -8.22 -3.28
CA ASP A 57 5.72 -9.68 -3.43
C ASP A 57 7.07 -10.20 -3.91
N GLU A 58 7.75 -9.46 -4.77
CA GLU A 58 9.00 -9.93 -5.35
C GLU A 58 10.21 -9.61 -4.48
N HIS A 59 10.20 -8.46 -3.83
CA HIS A 59 11.38 -7.96 -3.12
C HIS A 59 11.11 -7.59 -1.68
N GLY A 60 9.90 -7.76 -1.21
CA GLY A 60 9.55 -7.37 0.14
C GLY A 60 9.57 -5.86 0.30
N ILE A 61 9.73 -5.44 1.54
CA ILE A 61 9.70 -4.02 1.87
C ILE A 61 10.81 -3.25 1.16
N ASN A 62 11.93 -3.90 0.91
CA ASN A 62 13.03 -3.25 0.21
C ASN A 62 12.67 -2.86 -1.22
N GLY A 63 11.79 -3.63 -1.85
CA GLY A 63 11.32 -3.28 -3.18
C GLY A 63 10.54 -1.99 -3.20
N LEU A 64 9.67 -1.81 -2.20
CA LEU A 64 8.92 -0.57 -2.08
C LEU A 64 9.81 0.61 -1.78
N ARG A 65 10.84 0.38 -0.98
CA ARG A 65 11.81 1.42 -0.67
C ARG A 65 12.55 1.85 -1.92
N ALA A 66 12.90 0.90 -2.77
CA ALA A 66 13.62 1.21 -4.00
C ALA A 66 12.81 2.10 -4.92
N THR A 67 11.48 1.89 -4.99
CA THR A 67 10.64 2.76 -5.81
C THR A 67 10.59 4.18 -5.28
N GLY A 68 10.60 4.33 -3.96
CA GLY A 68 10.52 5.65 -3.37
C GLY A 68 11.83 6.32 -3.18
N ALA A 69 12.90 5.54 -3.10
CA ALA A 69 14.20 6.07 -2.74
C ALA A 69 14.81 6.95 -3.82
N LYS A 70 14.38 6.77 -5.03
CA LYS A 70 14.86 7.60 -6.11
C LYS A 70 14.30 8.99 -6.08
N GLY A 71 13.15 9.09 -5.51
CA GLY A 71 12.55 10.40 -5.34
C GLY A 71 13.18 11.14 -4.22
#